data_e6187e0bc8cefa3dfda9c51aef62378b
#
_entry.id   e6187e0bc8cefa3dfda9c51aef62378b
#
_cell.length_a   1.000
_cell.length_b   1.000
_cell.length_c   1.000
_cell.angle_alpha   90.00
_cell.angle_beta   90.00
_cell.angle_gamma   90.00
#
_symmetry.space_group_name_H-M   'P 1'
#
loop_
_entity.id
_entity.type
_entity.pdbx_description
1 polymer ?
#
loop_
_entity_poly.entity_id
_entity_poly.type
_entity_poly.pdbx_seq_one_letter_code
_entity_poly.pdbx_strand_id
1 'polypeptide(L)'
;MEPRIQNGFLRAIIFIPIWFVTLALFMTLTSTLLMFGSGVDMADENAVQALFEVSFDSPIMLFLTASQVAGSFLALWLATKFIDRKPLMSIGLSVKDKTNEMLIGLGFALAFIGGLFFILWLLGAITITGYVGFKPGVFIVSMMLFLAAFDEEIIFRGYVLNNMMDSSSRWVALAGSSALFALMHAGNPSVWSNWVPMTELFAAGFILGISYTFTKNLWFPTFFHFGWNFFQGLFGFEISGINVDSWKMISHENTGNVPDIISGGAFGIEGSVITLSCTIICTYFIYKYYNELDK
;
A
#
# COMPACT_ATOMS: atom_id res chain seq x y z
N MET A 1 23.82 18.39 -7.86
CA MET A 1 23.33 19.66 -8.47
C MET A 1 22.12 20.09 -7.67
N GLU A 2 21.89 21.40 -7.54
CA GLU A 2 20.66 21.87 -6.88
C GLU A 2 19.41 21.56 -7.71
N PRO A 3 18.29 21.26 -7.07
CA PRO A 3 17.03 21.03 -7.76
C PRO A 3 16.57 22.27 -8.52
N ARG A 4 15.84 22.11 -9.63
CA ARG A 4 15.29 23.24 -10.39
C ARG A 4 14.22 24.01 -9.62
N ILE A 5 13.50 23.32 -8.75
CA ILE A 5 12.47 23.87 -7.87
C ILE A 5 12.96 23.68 -6.44
N GLN A 6 13.21 24.77 -5.72
CA GLN A 6 13.77 24.70 -4.36
C GLN A 6 12.75 24.14 -3.35
N ASN A 7 11.48 24.49 -3.50
CA ASN A 7 10.43 24.08 -2.59
C ASN A 7 10.02 22.60 -2.83
N GLY A 8 10.26 21.73 -1.84
CA GLY A 8 9.98 20.31 -1.91
C GLY A 8 8.50 19.97 -1.96
N PHE A 9 7.62 20.75 -1.33
CA PHE A 9 6.16 20.59 -1.47
C PHE A 9 5.70 20.84 -2.89
N LEU A 10 6.24 21.88 -3.53
CA LEU A 10 5.90 22.18 -4.92
C LEU A 10 6.39 21.06 -5.86
N ARG A 11 7.57 20.47 -5.59
CA ARG A 11 8.06 19.30 -6.33
C ARG A 11 7.12 18.11 -6.19
N ALA A 12 6.68 17.82 -4.97
CA ALA A 12 5.71 16.73 -4.69
C ALA A 12 4.38 16.97 -5.41
N ILE A 13 3.85 18.21 -5.38
CA ILE A 13 2.60 18.57 -6.07
C ILE A 13 2.73 18.44 -7.60
N ILE A 14 3.83 18.89 -8.18
CA ILE A 14 4.08 18.80 -9.64
C ILE A 14 4.29 17.34 -10.06
N PHE A 15 4.84 16.50 -9.19
CA PHE A 15 5.03 15.08 -9.48
C PHE A 15 3.71 14.33 -9.67
N ILE A 16 2.67 14.65 -8.92
CA ILE A 16 1.38 13.95 -8.97
C ILE A 16 0.79 13.92 -10.40
N PRO A 17 0.59 15.05 -11.11
CA PRO A 17 0.10 15.00 -12.48
C PRO A 17 1.04 14.28 -13.45
N ILE A 18 2.36 14.36 -13.27
CA ILE A 18 3.32 13.61 -14.10
C ILE A 18 3.09 12.11 -13.90
N TRP A 19 2.94 11.67 -12.65
CA TRP A 19 2.66 10.28 -12.30
C TRP A 19 1.34 9.80 -12.91
N PHE A 20 0.25 10.57 -12.78
CA PHE A 20 -1.03 10.18 -13.38
C PHE A 20 -0.96 10.06 -14.91
N VAL A 21 -0.24 10.96 -15.60
CA VAL A 21 -0.07 10.90 -17.06
C VAL A 21 0.72 9.66 -17.47
N THR A 22 1.83 9.36 -16.79
CA THR A 22 2.64 8.17 -17.11
C THR A 22 1.89 6.89 -16.76
N LEU A 23 1.15 6.87 -15.65
CA LEU A 23 0.29 5.76 -15.26
C LEU A 23 -0.78 5.51 -16.34
N ALA A 24 -1.52 6.54 -16.74
CA ALA A 24 -2.54 6.44 -17.78
C ALA A 24 -1.95 5.93 -19.10
N LEU A 25 -0.77 6.40 -19.50
CA LEU A 25 -0.08 5.93 -20.71
C LEU A 25 0.21 4.43 -20.65
N PHE A 26 0.80 3.94 -19.56
CA PHE A 26 1.15 2.55 -19.40
C PHE A 26 -0.10 1.66 -19.29
N MET A 27 -1.09 2.08 -18.51
CA MET A 27 -2.35 1.33 -18.37
C MET A 27 -3.11 1.24 -19.69
N THR A 28 -3.18 2.34 -20.47
CA THR A 28 -3.80 2.33 -21.81
C THR A 28 -3.05 1.40 -22.75
N LEU A 29 -1.71 1.48 -22.78
CA LEU A 29 -0.90 0.59 -23.63
C LEU A 29 -1.13 -0.88 -23.27
N THR A 30 -1.10 -1.21 -21.97
CA THR A 30 -1.27 -2.57 -21.48
C THR A 30 -2.68 -3.09 -21.75
N SER A 31 -3.72 -2.28 -21.51
CA SER A 31 -5.10 -2.66 -21.81
C SER A 31 -5.28 -2.91 -23.31
N THR A 32 -4.69 -2.05 -24.14
CA THR A 32 -4.72 -2.22 -25.61
C THR A 32 -4.03 -3.53 -26.04
N LEU A 33 -2.85 -3.84 -25.48
CA LEU A 33 -2.15 -5.09 -25.78
C LEU A 33 -2.95 -6.33 -25.33
N LEU A 34 -3.60 -6.27 -24.15
CA LEU A 34 -4.47 -7.35 -23.67
C LEU A 34 -5.68 -7.53 -24.58
N MET A 35 -6.33 -6.44 -25.00
CA MET A 35 -7.46 -6.49 -25.91
C MET A 35 -7.10 -7.16 -27.25
N PHE A 36 -6.03 -6.72 -27.90
CA PHE A 36 -5.60 -7.30 -29.18
C PHE A 36 -5.02 -8.73 -29.02
N GLY A 37 -4.34 -9.01 -27.92
CA GLY A 37 -3.71 -10.31 -27.65
C GLY A 37 -4.69 -11.40 -27.21
N SER A 38 -5.84 -11.02 -26.67
CA SER A 38 -6.87 -11.97 -26.18
C SER A 38 -7.69 -12.62 -27.30
N GLY A 39 -7.74 -12.02 -28.49
CA GLY A 39 -8.60 -12.46 -29.56
C GLY A 39 -10.11 -12.20 -29.33
N VAL A 40 -10.44 -11.39 -28.31
CA VAL A 40 -11.81 -10.99 -27.97
C VAL A 40 -12.39 -10.14 -29.12
N ASP A 41 -13.65 -10.42 -29.50
CA ASP A 41 -14.36 -9.56 -30.43
C ASP A 41 -14.61 -8.18 -29.79
N MET A 42 -13.99 -7.16 -30.36
CA MET A 42 -14.09 -5.79 -29.89
C MET A 42 -15.49 -5.17 -30.06
N ALA A 43 -16.35 -5.78 -30.87
CA ALA A 43 -17.74 -5.37 -30.99
C ALA A 43 -18.65 -5.97 -29.91
N ASP A 44 -18.17 -6.98 -29.16
CA ASP A 44 -18.87 -7.55 -28.02
C ASP A 44 -18.44 -6.87 -26.72
N GLU A 45 -19.22 -5.87 -26.30
CA GLU A 45 -18.96 -5.11 -25.07
C GLU A 45 -18.87 -6.00 -23.82
N ASN A 46 -19.67 -7.07 -23.73
CA ASN A 46 -19.64 -7.99 -22.59
C ASN A 46 -18.34 -8.81 -22.56
N ALA A 47 -17.87 -9.26 -23.72
CA ALA A 47 -16.60 -9.97 -23.81
C ALA A 47 -15.40 -9.07 -23.49
N VAL A 48 -15.44 -7.80 -23.91
CA VAL A 48 -14.43 -6.79 -23.54
C VAL A 48 -14.47 -6.50 -22.02
N GLN A 49 -15.65 -6.32 -21.43
CA GLN A 49 -15.79 -6.11 -20.00
C GLN A 49 -15.26 -7.30 -19.19
N ALA A 50 -15.63 -8.53 -19.57
CA ALA A 50 -15.17 -9.75 -18.89
C ALA A 50 -13.64 -9.93 -18.93
N LEU A 51 -12.92 -9.36 -19.91
CA LEU A 51 -11.47 -9.38 -19.98
C LEU A 51 -10.82 -8.62 -18.80
N PHE A 52 -11.50 -7.60 -18.26
CA PHE A 52 -11.00 -6.75 -17.19
C PHE A 52 -11.67 -7.04 -15.83
N GLU A 53 -12.77 -7.77 -15.81
CA GLU A 53 -13.39 -8.29 -14.58
C GLU A 53 -12.69 -9.57 -14.11
N VAL A 54 -11.39 -9.44 -13.79
CA VAL A 54 -10.55 -10.57 -13.42
C VAL A 54 -10.32 -10.61 -11.91
N SER A 55 -10.23 -11.83 -11.39
CA SER A 55 -9.89 -12.09 -9.99
C SER A 55 -8.45 -11.62 -9.67
N PHE A 56 -8.19 -11.27 -8.40
CA PHE A 56 -6.87 -10.85 -7.92
C PHE A 56 -5.77 -11.89 -8.11
N ASP A 57 -6.11 -13.18 -8.16
CA ASP A 57 -5.19 -14.28 -8.42
C ASP A 57 -4.98 -14.57 -9.92
N SER A 58 -5.47 -13.67 -10.78
CA SER A 58 -5.28 -13.76 -12.23
C SER A 58 -3.90 -13.24 -12.66
N PRO A 59 -3.23 -13.92 -13.64
CA PRO A 59 -2.03 -13.38 -14.28
C PRO A 59 -2.25 -12.03 -14.97
N ILE A 60 -3.48 -11.74 -15.43
CA ILE A 60 -3.82 -10.44 -16.02
C ILE A 60 -3.69 -9.33 -14.98
N MET A 61 -4.20 -9.55 -13.75
CA MET A 61 -4.08 -8.57 -12.68
C MET A 61 -2.61 -8.31 -12.30
N LEU A 62 -1.79 -9.35 -12.24
CA LEU A 62 -0.35 -9.20 -12.03
C LEU A 62 0.31 -8.37 -13.15
N PHE A 63 -0.08 -8.59 -14.41
CA PHE A 63 0.44 -7.85 -15.55
C PHE A 63 0.01 -6.37 -15.53
N LEU A 64 -1.23 -6.07 -15.17
CA LEU A 64 -1.73 -4.70 -14.96
C LEU A 64 -0.95 -4.00 -13.84
N THR A 65 -0.75 -4.67 -12.70
CA THR A 65 0.03 -4.11 -11.58
C THR A 65 1.49 -3.86 -11.96
N ALA A 66 2.12 -4.77 -12.70
CA ALA A 66 3.49 -4.57 -13.19
C ALA A 66 3.58 -3.38 -14.15
N SER A 67 2.57 -3.18 -15.00
CA SER A 67 2.46 -2.01 -15.89
C SER A 67 2.29 -0.70 -15.10
N GLN A 68 1.49 -0.70 -14.04
CA GLN A 68 1.37 0.43 -13.11
C GLN A 68 2.73 0.81 -12.54
N VAL A 69 3.47 -0.15 -11.99
CA VAL A 69 4.83 0.05 -11.45
C VAL A 69 5.77 0.63 -12.52
N ALA A 70 5.71 0.15 -13.77
CA ALA A 70 6.52 0.68 -14.86
C ALA A 70 6.19 2.15 -15.17
N GLY A 71 4.90 2.52 -15.17
CA GLY A 71 4.44 3.91 -15.31
C GLY A 71 4.96 4.81 -14.20
N SER A 72 4.91 4.32 -12.96
CA SER A 72 5.44 5.02 -11.78
C SER A 72 6.96 5.20 -11.85
N PHE A 73 7.70 4.18 -12.28
CA PHE A 73 9.14 4.31 -12.49
C PHE A 73 9.50 5.35 -13.55
N LEU A 74 8.73 5.45 -14.64
CA LEU A 74 8.93 6.49 -15.64
C LEU A 74 8.69 7.88 -15.03
N ALA A 75 7.61 8.08 -14.26
CA ALA A 75 7.35 9.34 -13.55
C ALA A 75 8.49 9.72 -12.61
N LEU A 76 8.95 8.77 -11.79
CA LEU A 76 10.04 8.97 -10.85
C LEU A 76 11.35 9.30 -11.56
N TRP A 77 11.66 8.61 -12.65
CA TRP A 77 12.84 8.90 -13.46
C TRP A 77 12.79 10.31 -14.06
N LEU A 78 11.64 10.71 -14.62
CA LEU A 78 11.45 12.06 -15.17
C LEU A 78 11.61 13.12 -14.08
N ALA A 79 10.95 12.94 -12.93
CA ALA A 79 10.97 13.90 -11.85
C ALA A 79 12.35 14.00 -11.19
N THR A 80 12.97 12.87 -10.83
CA THR A 80 14.30 12.88 -10.21
C THR A 80 15.35 13.46 -11.15
N LYS A 81 15.32 13.12 -12.44
CA LYS A 81 16.30 13.60 -13.43
C LYS A 81 16.12 15.07 -13.78
N PHE A 82 14.89 15.52 -14.06
CA PHE A 82 14.64 16.83 -14.64
C PHE A 82 14.22 17.90 -13.63
N ILE A 83 13.59 17.51 -12.51
CA ILE A 83 13.16 18.44 -11.45
C ILE A 83 14.18 18.46 -10.33
N ASP A 84 14.50 17.30 -9.73
CA ASP A 84 15.38 17.20 -8.57
C ASP A 84 16.86 17.22 -8.93
N ARG A 85 17.22 16.84 -10.16
CA ARG A 85 18.61 16.67 -10.63
C ARG A 85 19.42 15.70 -9.76
N LYS A 86 18.77 14.65 -9.29
CA LYS A 86 19.31 13.57 -8.46
C LYS A 86 19.20 12.24 -9.21
N PRO A 87 20.07 11.25 -8.92
CA PRO A 87 19.89 9.90 -9.47
C PRO A 87 18.65 9.24 -8.89
N LEU A 88 17.98 8.36 -9.65
CA LEU A 88 16.78 7.63 -9.20
C LEU A 88 17.02 6.85 -7.89
N MET A 89 18.21 6.30 -7.70
CA MET A 89 18.59 5.59 -6.46
C MET A 89 18.49 6.44 -5.18
N SER A 90 18.46 7.78 -5.32
CA SER A 90 18.35 8.72 -4.18
C SER A 90 17.02 8.67 -3.45
N ILE A 91 16.01 8.01 -4.03
CA ILE A 91 14.70 7.81 -3.36
C ILE A 91 14.70 6.67 -2.33
N GLY A 92 15.81 5.97 -2.13
CA GLY A 92 15.93 4.91 -1.12
C GLY A 92 15.91 3.48 -1.65
N LEU A 93 16.20 3.27 -2.94
CA LEU A 93 16.15 1.96 -3.62
C LEU A 93 17.34 1.04 -3.33
N SER A 94 18.37 1.50 -2.60
CA SER A 94 19.54 0.66 -2.31
C SER A 94 19.17 -0.57 -1.51
N VAL A 95 19.49 -1.76 -2.04
CA VAL A 95 19.25 -3.08 -1.40
C VAL A 95 20.45 -3.58 -0.57
N LYS A 96 21.58 -2.88 -0.69
CA LYS A 96 22.81 -3.32 -0.02
C LYS A 96 22.63 -3.33 1.48
N ASP A 97 22.89 -4.46 2.12
CA ASP A 97 22.82 -4.70 3.58
C ASP A 97 21.40 -4.46 4.16
N LYS A 98 20.31 -4.62 3.34
CA LYS A 98 18.93 -4.36 3.73
C LYS A 98 18.07 -5.61 4.00
N THR A 99 18.64 -6.80 3.90
CA THR A 99 17.92 -8.07 4.13
C THR A 99 17.28 -8.12 5.53
N ASN A 100 17.98 -7.65 6.56
CA ASN A 100 17.43 -7.63 7.92
C ASN A 100 16.22 -6.69 8.03
N GLU A 101 16.26 -5.53 7.39
CA GLU A 101 15.14 -4.57 7.38
C GLU A 101 13.91 -5.15 6.66
N MET A 102 14.12 -5.90 5.57
CA MET A 102 13.08 -6.63 4.86
C MET A 102 12.42 -7.69 5.76
N LEU A 103 13.24 -8.52 6.41
CA LEU A 103 12.75 -9.59 7.29
C LEU A 103 12.06 -9.03 8.54
N ILE A 104 12.59 -7.96 9.13
CA ILE A 104 11.98 -7.28 10.28
C ILE A 104 10.64 -6.67 9.87
N GLY A 105 10.57 -6.00 8.70
CA GLY A 105 9.31 -5.44 8.17
C GLY A 105 8.24 -6.51 8.00
N LEU A 106 8.58 -7.63 7.37
CA LEU A 106 7.65 -8.74 7.16
C LEU A 106 7.22 -9.40 8.48
N GLY A 107 8.17 -9.66 9.40
CA GLY A 107 7.89 -10.24 10.72
C GLY A 107 7.03 -9.32 11.58
N PHE A 108 7.28 -8.01 11.51
CA PHE A 108 6.48 -7.01 12.22
C PHE A 108 5.04 -6.96 11.68
N ALA A 109 4.86 -7.04 10.36
CA ALA A 109 3.53 -7.13 9.74
C ALA A 109 2.76 -8.38 10.19
N LEU A 110 3.41 -9.55 10.21
CA LEU A 110 2.78 -10.78 10.71
C LEU A 110 2.37 -10.64 12.18
N ALA A 111 3.24 -10.11 13.03
CA ALA A 111 2.94 -9.90 14.44
C ALA A 111 1.81 -8.88 14.65
N PHE A 112 1.78 -7.80 13.86
CA PHE A 112 0.77 -6.75 13.93
C PHE A 112 -0.61 -7.27 13.49
N ILE A 113 -0.71 -7.82 12.28
CA ILE A 113 -1.99 -8.32 11.74
C ILE A 113 -2.45 -9.57 12.49
N GLY A 114 -1.54 -10.50 12.81
CA GLY A 114 -1.86 -11.68 13.61
C GLY A 114 -2.33 -11.33 15.03
N GLY A 115 -1.71 -10.32 15.64
CA GLY A 115 -2.13 -9.78 16.93
C GLY A 115 -3.54 -9.17 16.88
N LEU A 116 -3.83 -8.38 15.84
CA LEU A 116 -5.16 -7.80 15.63
C LEU A 116 -6.22 -8.87 15.39
N PHE A 117 -5.93 -9.87 14.54
CA PHE A 117 -6.82 -11.03 14.33
C PHE A 117 -7.14 -11.72 15.66
N PHE A 118 -6.12 -11.98 16.47
CA PHE A 118 -6.27 -12.63 17.78
C PHE A 118 -7.09 -11.79 18.77
N ILE A 119 -6.85 -10.46 18.81
CA ILE A 119 -7.63 -9.54 19.65
C ILE A 119 -9.10 -9.55 19.24
N LEU A 120 -9.42 -9.42 17.95
CA LEU A 120 -10.80 -9.44 17.47
C LEU A 120 -11.51 -10.77 17.75
N TRP A 121 -10.79 -11.88 17.62
CA TRP A 121 -11.29 -13.20 17.98
C TRP A 121 -11.59 -13.32 19.49
N LEU A 122 -10.67 -12.88 20.35
CA LEU A 122 -10.87 -12.88 21.81
C LEU A 122 -12.03 -12.00 22.27
N LEU A 123 -12.25 -10.88 21.58
CA LEU A 123 -13.38 -9.96 21.85
C LEU A 123 -14.72 -10.53 21.35
N GLY A 124 -14.70 -11.67 20.65
CA GLY A 124 -15.90 -12.24 20.03
C GLY A 124 -16.43 -11.35 18.89
N ALA A 125 -15.60 -10.51 18.31
CA ALA A 125 -15.95 -9.69 17.15
C ALA A 125 -16.04 -10.52 15.87
N ILE A 126 -15.19 -11.55 15.76
CA ILE A 126 -15.16 -12.50 14.66
C ILE A 126 -15.28 -13.94 15.18
N THR A 127 -15.87 -14.81 14.37
CA THR A 127 -15.89 -16.26 14.57
C THR A 127 -15.22 -16.95 13.40
N ILE A 128 -14.24 -17.81 13.67
CA ILE A 128 -13.57 -18.61 12.62
C ILE A 128 -14.57 -19.66 12.14
N THR A 129 -14.89 -19.62 10.84
CA THR A 129 -15.86 -20.54 10.22
C THR A 129 -15.19 -21.69 9.46
N GLY A 130 -13.90 -21.55 9.14
CA GLY A 130 -13.17 -22.62 8.48
C GLY A 130 -11.74 -22.30 8.10
N TYR A 131 -11.03 -23.36 7.70
CA TYR A 131 -9.72 -23.28 7.05
C TYR A 131 -9.89 -23.69 5.59
N VAL A 132 -9.68 -22.77 4.67
CA VAL A 132 -9.87 -22.98 3.22
C VAL A 132 -8.69 -23.73 2.60
N GLY A 133 -7.52 -23.63 3.23
CA GLY A 133 -6.30 -24.24 2.74
C GLY A 133 -5.52 -23.36 1.76
N PHE A 134 -4.37 -23.86 1.35
CA PHE A 134 -3.49 -23.17 0.44
C PHE A 134 -3.98 -23.29 -1.00
N LYS A 135 -4.13 -22.16 -1.70
CA LYS A 135 -4.49 -22.11 -3.12
C LYS A 135 -3.27 -21.68 -3.93
N PRO A 136 -2.97 -22.28 -5.10
CA PRO A 136 -1.81 -21.89 -5.92
C PRO A 136 -1.82 -20.41 -6.33
N GLY A 137 -3.00 -19.81 -6.48
CA GLY A 137 -3.18 -18.39 -6.78
C GLY A 137 -2.53 -17.44 -5.75
N VAL A 138 -2.28 -17.89 -4.52
CA VAL A 138 -1.58 -17.11 -3.49
C VAL A 138 -0.21 -16.62 -3.95
N PHE A 139 0.50 -17.36 -4.82
CA PHE A 139 1.77 -16.91 -5.37
C PHE A 139 1.62 -15.69 -6.29
N ILE A 140 0.61 -15.71 -7.16
CA ILE A 140 0.30 -14.58 -8.06
C ILE A 140 -0.08 -13.36 -7.23
N VAL A 141 -0.98 -13.56 -6.26
CA VAL A 141 -1.42 -12.50 -5.36
C VAL A 141 -0.26 -11.93 -4.53
N SER A 142 0.63 -12.77 -4.01
CA SER A 142 1.78 -12.29 -3.24
C SER A 142 2.71 -11.41 -4.08
N MET A 143 2.96 -11.76 -5.34
CA MET A 143 3.73 -10.92 -6.26
C MET A 143 3.01 -9.61 -6.58
N MET A 144 1.70 -9.67 -6.82
CA MET A 144 0.87 -8.49 -7.11
C MET A 144 0.85 -7.54 -5.91
N LEU A 145 0.60 -8.04 -4.69
CA LEU A 145 0.57 -7.23 -3.47
C LEU A 145 1.95 -6.64 -3.15
N PHE A 146 3.03 -7.40 -3.41
CA PHE A 146 4.38 -6.87 -3.27
C PHE A 146 4.63 -5.71 -4.24
N LEU A 147 4.26 -5.87 -5.52
CA LEU A 147 4.40 -4.82 -6.52
C LEU A 147 3.54 -3.60 -6.18
N ALA A 148 2.30 -3.79 -5.72
CA ALA A 148 1.42 -2.70 -5.32
C ALA A 148 1.99 -1.93 -4.11
N ALA A 149 2.39 -2.63 -3.04
CA ALA A 149 3.01 -2.00 -1.87
C ALA A 149 4.32 -1.28 -2.25
N PHE A 150 5.16 -1.89 -3.08
CA PHE A 150 6.39 -1.27 -3.55
C PHE A 150 6.12 -0.02 -4.39
N ASP A 151 5.14 -0.04 -5.27
CA ASP A 151 4.71 1.11 -6.08
C ASP A 151 4.32 2.29 -5.20
N GLU A 152 3.47 2.05 -4.21
CA GLU A 152 3.05 3.09 -3.28
C GLU A 152 4.22 3.62 -2.43
N GLU A 153 5.12 2.76 -1.96
CA GLU A 153 6.26 3.22 -1.16
C GLU A 153 7.26 4.06 -1.97
N ILE A 154 7.55 3.71 -3.22
CA ILE A 154 8.44 4.52 -4.07
C ILE A 154 7.86 5.91 -4.37
N ILE A 155 6.53 6.02 -4.46
CA ILE A 155 5.82 7.27 -4.71
C ILE A 155 5.75 8.10 -3.43
N PHE A 156 5.09 7.56 -2.38
CA PHE A 156 4.75 8.34 -1.19
C PHE A 156 5.95 8.56 -0.27
N ARG A 157 6.84 7.56 -0.09
CA ARG A 157 8.01 7.68 0.78
C ARG A 157 9.23 8.09 -0.02
N GLY A 158 9.48 7.40 -1.13
CA GLY A 158 10.64 7.66 -1.98
C GLY A 158 10.64 9.05 -2.59
N TYR A 159 9.52 9.52 -3.11
CA TYR A 159 9.45 10.82 -3.77
C TYR A 159 8.76 11.89 -2.93
N VAL A 160 7.48 11.71 -2.57
CA VAL A 160 6.67 12.76 -1.93
C VAL A 160 7.24 13.14 -0.57
N LEU A 161 7.35 12.19 0.36
CA LEU A 161 7.90 12.44 1.71
C LEU A 161 9.33 12.96 1.64
N ASN A 162 10.17 12.33 0.82
CA ASN A 162 11.56 12.71 0.66
C ASN A 162 11.72 14.17 0.23
N ASN A 163 10.94 14.61 -0.76
CA ASN A 163 10.95 15.98 -1.23
C ASN A 163 10.39 16.97 -0.21
N MET A 164 9.27 16.64 0.46
CA MET A 164 8.70 17.49 1.51
C MET A 164 9.68 17.70 2.68
N MET A 165 10.50 16.69 3.02
CA MET A 165 11.53 16.79 4.05
C MET A 165 12.68 17.75 3.68
N ASP A 166 12.92 18.02 2.41
CA ASP A 166 13.91 19.03 1.96
C ASP A 166 13.47 20.46 2.32
N SER A 167 12.17 20.70 2.62
CA SER A 167 11.61 22.06 2.82
C SER A 167 10.82 22.22 4.12
N SER A 168 10.77 21.19 4.98
CA SER A 168 10.03 21.26 6.23
C SER A 168 10.59 20.30 7.28
N SER A 169 10.03 20.38 8.50
CA SER A 169 10.34 19.41 9.54
C SER A 169 9.84 18.01 9.14
N ARG A 170 10.51 16.98 9.69
CA ARG A 170 10.12 15.57 9.58
C ARG A 170 8.61 15.36 9.77
N TRP A 171 8.03 15.97 10.79
CA TRP A 171 6.63 15.79 11.16
C TRP A 171 5.66 16.42 10.17
N VAL A 172 5.98 17.61 9.66
CA VAL A 172 5.15 18.29 8.64
C VAL A 172 5.20 17.53 7.32
N ALA A 173 6.39 17.08 6.91
CA ALA A 173 6.54 16.26 5.71
C ALA A 173 5.79 14.93 5.82
N LEU A 174 5.90 14.25 6.96
CA LEU A 174 5.23 13.00 7.23
C LEU A 174 3.69 13.16 7.21
N ALA A 175 3.17 14.22 7.87
CA ALA A 175 1.75 14.51 7.85
C ALA A 175 1.25 14.82 6.42
N GLY A 176 1.98 15.60 5.64
CA GLY A 176 1.63 15.92 4.26
C GLY A 176 1.61 14.70 3.35
N SER A 177 2.64 13.85 3.44
CA SER A 177 2.72 12.60 2.67
C SER A 177 1.63 11.61 3.08
N SER A 178 1.33 11.48 4.39
CA SER A 178 0.28 10.60 4.89
C SER A 178 -1.12 11.08 4.49
N ALA A 179 -1.34 12.39 4.46
CA ALA A 179 -2.61 12.96 3.96
C ALA A 179 -2.83 12.64 2.47
N LEU A 180 -1.78 12.78 1.64
CA LEU A 180 -1.87 12.40 0.23
C LEU A 180 -2.08 10.90 0.06
N PHE A 181 -1.41 10.06 0.85
CA PHE A 181 -1.62 8.62 0.86
C PHE A 181 -3.09 8.27 1.17
N ALA A 182 -3.66 8.81 2.24
CA ALA A 182 -5.05 8.58 2.59
C ALA A 182 -6.02 9.07 1.51
N LEU A 183 -5.78 10.26 0.92
CA LEU A 183 -6.60 10.81 -0.15
C LEU A 183 -6.62 9.95 -1.41
N MET A 184 -5.54 9.26 -1.74
CA MET A 184 -5.50 8.33 -2.88
C MET A 184 -6.42 7.12 -2.69
N HIS A 185 -6.74 6.78 -1.44
CA HIS A 185 -7.68 5.70 -1.09
C HIS A 185 -9.13 6.17 -0.92
N ALA A 186 -9.41 7.48 -1.13
CA ALA A 186 -10.73 8.05 -0.92
C ALA A 186 -11.85 7.47 -1.83
N GLY A 187 -11.45 6.79 -2.92
CA GLY A 187 -12.35 6.06 -3.82
C GLY A 187 -12.59 4.59 -3.47
N ASN A 188 -11.94 4.07 -2.43
CA ASN A 188 -12.06 2.66 -2.07
C ASN A 188 -13.46 2.31 -1.54
N PRO A 189 -13.94 1.08 -1.78
CA PRO A 189 -15.21 0.62 -1.23
C PRO A 189 -15.26 0.80 0.29
N SER A 190 -16.40 1.24 0.80
CA SER A 190 -16.68 1.39 2.24
C SER A 190 -15.75 2.32 3.04
N VAL A 191 -14.83 3.06 2.39
CA VAL A 191 -13.88 3.97 3.07
C VAL A 191 -14.60 5.07 3.85
N TRP A 192 -15.80 5.45 3.42
CA TRP A 192 -16.65 6.46 4.05
C TRP A 192 -17.78 5.89 4.93
N SER A 193 -17.74 4.59 5.26
CA SER A 193 -18.73 3.95 6.15
C SER A 193 -18.82 4.62 7.52
N ASN A 194 -17.68 5.11 8.02
CA ASN A 194 -17.56 5.96 9.20
C ASN A 194 -16.21 6.70 9.14
N TRP A 195 -15.82 7.38 10.22
CA TRP A 195 -14.58 8.20 10.24
C TRP A 195 -13.28 7.39 10.40
N VAL A 196 -13.35 6.11 10.82
CA VAL A 196 -12.15 5.31 11.16
C VAL A 196 -11.33 4.97 9.93
N PRO A 197 -11.87 4.46 8.79
CA PRO A 197 -11.06 4.05 7.65
C PRO A 197 -10.14 5.16 7.15
N MET A 198 -10.64 6.36 6.91
CA MET A 198 -9.80 7.48 6.44
C MET A 198 -8.77 7.92 7.48
N THR A 199 -9.11 7.85 8.77
CA THR A 199 -8.16 8.18 9.85
C THR A 199 -7.08 7.12 9.97
N GLU A 200 -7.44 5.83 9.80
CA GLU A 200 -6.48 4.72 9.80
C GLU A 200 -5.55 4.80 8.59
N LEU A 201 -6.05 5.08 7.40
CA LEU A 201 -5.20 5.28 6.20
C LEU A 201 -4.20 6.42 6.40
N PHE A 202 -4.61 7.50 7.08
CA PHE A 202 -3.69 8.57 7.46
C PHE A 202 -2.64 8.08 8.49
N ALA A 203 -3.05 7.33 9.52
CA ALA A 203 -2.14 6.76 10.51
C ALA A 203 -1.23 5.68 9.89
N ALA A 204 -1.73 4.88 8.95
CA ALA A 204 -0.93 3.94 8.15
C ALA A 204 0.15 4.69 7.34
N GLY A 205 -0.19 5.87 6.81
CA GLY A 205 0.79 6.77 6.21
C GLY A 205 1.96 7.10 7.15
N PHE A 206 1.67 7.35 8.44
CA PHE A 206 2.68 7.64 9.45
C PHE A 206 3.53 6.41 9.80
N ILE A 207 2.92 5.27 10.11
CA ILE A 207 3.67 4.07 10.51
C ILE A 207 4.59 3.56 9.40
N LEU A 208 4.13 3.61 8.15
CA LEU A 208 4.92 3.25 6.98
C LEU A 208 6.04 4.28 6.68
N GLY A 209 5.78 5.57 6.93
CA GLY A 209 6.74 6.63 6.61
C GLY A 209 7.77 6.91 7.70
N ILE A 210 7.48 6.59 8.97
CA ILE A 210 8.32 7.03 10.09
C ILE A 210 9.76 6.49 10.02
N SER A 211 9.96 5.22 9.68
CA SER A 211 11.28 4.62 9.52
C SER A 211 12.06 5.26 8.38
N TYR A 212 11.40 5.56 7.26
CA TYR A 212 12.00 6.23 6.11
C TYR A 212 12.55 7.62 6.47
N THR A 213 11.91 8.33 7.39
CA THR A 213 12.39 9.66 7.80
C THR A 213 13.78 9.65 8.46
N PHE A 214 14.21 8.51 9.01
CA PHE A 214 15.53 8.30 9.59
C PHE A 214 16.50 7.64 8.61
N THR A 215 16.05 6.59 7.95
CA THR A 215 16.92 5.68 7.16
C THR A 215 17.11 6.11 5.71
N LYS A 216 16.16 6.90 5.17
CA LYS A 216 16.06 7.20 3.73
C LYS A 216 16.11 5.93 2.87
N ASN A 217 15.53 4.84 3.38
CA ASN A 217 15.51 3.53 2.74
C ASN A 217 14.09 2.97 2.70
N LEU A 218 13.72 2.33 1.59
CA LEU A 218 12.37 1.88 1.31
C LEU A 218 12.08 0.45 1.76
N TRP A 219 13.10 -0.35 2.14
CA TRP A 219 12.89 -1.79 2.24
C TRP A 219 12.11 -2.22 3.49
N PHE A 220 12.33 -1.57 4.65
CA PHE A 220 11.46 -1.82 5.82
C PHE A 220 10.01 -1.44 5.53
N PRO A 221 9.66 -0.20 5.09
CA PRO A 221 8.27 0.13 4.82
C PRO A 221 7.65 -0.72 3.72
N THR A 222 8.36 -1.04 2.64
CA THR A 222 7.84 -1.91 1.57
C THR A 222 7.47 -3.30 2.07
N PHE A 223 8.36 -3.96 2.82
CA PHE A 223 8.08 -5.30 3.31
C PHE A 223 7.06 -5.32 4.45
N PHE A 224 7.00 -4.26 5.25
CA PHE A 224 5.94 -4.09 6.24
C PHE A 224 4.59 -3.88 5.57
N HIS A 225 4.49 -3.00 4.57
CA HIS A 225 3.27 -2.74 3.82
C HIS A 225 2.78 -3.98 3.04
N PHE A 226 3.69 -4.62 2.31
CA PHE A 226 3.41 -5.89 1.65
C PHE A 226 2.89 -6.94 2.63
N GLY A 227 3.59 -7.15 3.75
CA GLY A 227 3.19 -8.11 4.76
C GLY A 227 1.86 -7.77 5.42
N TRP A 228 1.58 -6.48 5.66
CA TRP A 228 0.28 -6.00 6.15
C TRP A 228 -0.84 -6.49 5.24
N ASN A 229 -0.81 -6.13 3.95
CA ASN A 229 -1.83 -6.51 2.99
C ASN A 229 -1.90 -8.04 2.80
N PHE A 230 -0.75 -8.70 2.72
CA PHE A 230 -0.67 -10.14 2.49
C PHE A 230 -1.26 -10.94 3.67
N PHE A 231 -0.85 -10.68 4.90
CA PHE A 231 -1.37 -11.40 6.06
C PHE A 231 -2.83 -11.04 6.36
N GLN A 232 -3.23 -9.78 6.13
CA GLN A 232 -4.61 -9.35 6.24
C GLN A 232 -5.52 -10.18 5.35
N GLY A 233 -5.20 -10.31 4.08
CA GLY A 233 -5.98 -11.11 3.15
C GLY A 233 -5.88 -12.63 3.41
N LEU A 234 -4.70 -13.16 3.83
CA LEU A 234 -4.61 -14.57 4.23
C LEU A 234 -5.54 -14.91 5.39
N PHE A 235 -5.71 -13.99 6.34
CA PHE A 235 -6.62 -14.15 7.48
C PHE A 235 -8.08 -13.87 7.13
N GLY A 236 -8.37 -13.49 5.86
CA GLY A 236 -9.73 -13.36 5.34
C GLY A 236 -10.36 -11.99 5.54
N PHE A 237 -9.60 -10.97 5.96
CA PHE A 237 -10.08 -9.59 6.00
C PHE A 237 -9.94 -8.91 4.64
N GLU A 238 -10.91 -8.08 4.29
CA GLU A 238 -10.80 -7.15 3.17
C GLU A 238 -9.57 -6.26 3.33
N ILE A 239 -8.90 -5.97 2.21
CA ILE A 239 -7.75 -5.05 2.16
C ILE A 239 -8.27 -3.70 1.69
N SER A 240 -8.33 -2.71 2.56
CA SER A 240 -8.86 -1.37 2.25
C SER A 240 -10.22 -1.41 1.55
N GLY A 241 -11.11 -2.31 1.98
CA GLY A 241 -12.43 -2.53 1.42
C GLY A 241 -12.48 -3.45 0.19
N ILE A 242 -11.36 -4.03 -0.23
CA ILE A 242 -11.28 -4.90 -1.40
C ILE A 242 -11.40 -6.37 -0.97
N ASN A 243 -12.28 -7.12 -1.64
CA ASN A 243 -12.55 -8.52 -1.32
C ASN A 243 -11.36 -9.44 -1.62
N VAL A 244 -11.10 -10.41 -0.73
CA VAL A 244 -9.98 -11.35 -0.78
C VAL A 244 -10.41 -12.83 -0.90
N ASP A 245 -11.68 -13.11 -1.18
CA ASP A 245 -12.27 -14.47 -1.15
C ASP A 245 -11.55 -15.46 -2.06
N SER A 246 -10.97 -15.01 -3.16
CA SER A 246 -10.31 -15.88 -4.13
C SER A 246 -9.04 -16.57 -3.57
N TRP A 247 -8.40 -16.01 -2.53
CA TRP A 247 -7.10 -16.46 -2.05
C TRP A 247 -6.91 -16.54 -0.53
N LYS A 248 -7.91 -16.15 0.26
CA LYS A 248 -7.87 -16.28 1.74
C LYS A 248 -7.64 -17.73 2.17
N MET A 249 -6.95 -17.91 3.28
CA MET A 249 -6.70 -19.22 3.89
C MET A 249 -7.61 -19.48 5.10
N ILE A 250 -7.99 -18.44 5.82
CA ILE A 250 -8.91 -18.50 6.95
C ILE A 250 -10.21 -17.83 6.55
N SER A 251 -11.32 -18.51 6.83
CA SER A 251 -12.65 -17.93 6.74
C SER A 251 -13.12 -17.55 8.13
N HIS A 252 -13.62 -16.37 8.28
CA HIS A 252 -14.30 -15.89 9.48
C HIS A 252 -15.52 -15.05 9.09
N GLU A 253 -16.39 -14.85 10.05
CA GLU A 253 -17.55 -13.98 9.92
C GLU A 253 -17.62 -13.03 11.10
N ASN A 254 -18.05 -11.81 10.85
CA ASN A 254 -18.37 -10.84 11.89
C ASN A 254 -19.59 -11.39 12.68
N THR A 255 -19.46 -11.46 13.99
CA THR A 255 -20.51 -12.05 14.84
C THR A 255 -21.76 -11.18 14.98
N GLY A 256 -21.64 -9.88 14.65
CA GLY A 256 -22.66 -8.88 14.95
C GLY A 256 -22.77 -8.51 16.44
N ASN A 257 -21.98 -9.14 17.31
CA ASN A 257 -22.00 -8.87 18.75
C ASN A 257 -21.31 -7.55 19.12
N VAL A 258 -20.49 -7.01 18.21
CA VAL A 258 -19.80 -5.73 18.40
C VAL A 258 -20.11 -4.81 17.23
N PRO A 259 -20.12 -3.48 17.44
CA PRO A 259 -20.29 -2.52 16.35
C PRO A 259 -19.19 -2.62 15.29
N ASP A 260 -19.50 -2.29 14.04
CA ASP A 260 -18.55 -2.28 12.92
C ASP A 260 -17.29 -1.44 13.18
N ILE A 261 -17.41 -0.37 13.95
CA ILE A 261 -16.26 0.45 14.37
C ILE A 261 -15.23 -0.34 15.21
N ILE A 262 -15.61 -1.48 15.78
CA ILE A 262 -14.71 -2.38 16.52
C ILE A 262 -14.25 -3.53 15.62
N SER A 263 -15.16 -4.16 14.87
CA SER A 263 -14.81 -5.29 13.98
C SER A 263 -14.09 -4.87 12.71
N GLY A 264 -14.26 -3.61 12.28
CA GLY A 264 -13.78 -3.05 11.01
C GLY A 264 -14.82 -3.02 9.89
N GLY A 265 -15.92 -3.78 10.04
CA GLY A 265 -17.04 -3.81 9.09
C GLY A 265 -16.60 -4.21 7.69
N ALA A 266 -17.24 -3.61 6.69
CA ALA A 266 -16.98 -3.90 5.27
C ALA A 266 -15.67 -3.30 4.71
N PHE A 267 -14.96 -2.48 5.47
CA PHE A 267 -13.64 -1.99 5.08
C PHE A 267 -12.52 -2.98 5.46
N GLY A 268 -12.84 -3.98 6.25
CA GLY A 268 -11.90 -4.92 6.83
C GLY A 268 -11.29 -4.41 8.14
N ILE A 269 -10.25 -5.07 8.63
CA ILE A 269 -9.63 -4.79 9.92
C ILE A 269 -9.14 -3.33 10.05
N GLU A 270 -8.80 -2.69 8.94
CA GLU A 270 -8.39 -1.26 8.86
C GLU A 270 -9.55 -0.29 9.20
N GLY A 271 -10.80 -0.76 9.13
CA GLY A 271 -11.97 0.00 9.60
C GLY A 271 -12.17 -0.02 11.11
N SER A 272 -11.28 -0.70 11.87
CA SER A 272 -11.39 -0.88 13.32
C SER A 272 -10.65 0.21 14.09
N VAL A 273 -11.33 0.76 15.11
CA VAL A 273 -10.67 1.66 16.07
C VAL A 273 -9.57 0.96 16.87
N ILE A 274 -9.61 -0.37 16.99
CA ILE A 274 -8.54 -1.16 17.62
C ILE A 274 -7.30 -1.10 16.74
N THR A 275 -7.45 -1.28 15.43
CA THR A 275 -6.35 -1.17 14.47
C THR A 275 -5.75 0.23 14.52
N LEU A 276 -6.56 1.28 14.45
CA LEU A 276 -6.11 2.66 14.56
C LEU A 276 -5.30 2.92 15.85
N SER A 277 -5.80 2.41 16.99
CA SER A 277 -5.08 2.54 18.26
C SER A 277 -3.73 1.81 18.24
N CYS A 278 -3.69 0.60 17.72
CA CYS A 278 -2.46 -0.18 17.58
C CYS A 278 -1.47 0.48 16.62
N THR A 279 -1.95 1.02 15.48
CA THR A 279 -1.13 1.76 14.51
C THR A 279 -0.46 2.97 15.15
N ILE A 280 -1.19 3.76 15.93
CA ILE A 280 -0.63 4.93 16.65
C ILE A 280 0.41 4.48 17.67
N ILE A 281 0.12 3.46 18.47
CA ILE A 281 1.04 2.93 19.50
C ILE A 281 2.31 2.38 18.83
N CYS A 282 2.18 1.58 17.79
CA CYS A 282 3.31 1.01 17.06
C CYS A 282 4.15 2.08 16.37
N THR A 283 3.51 3.12 15.80
CA THR A 283 4.22 4.28 15.23
C THR A 283 5.12 4.95 16.27
N TYR A 284 4.62 5.14 17.50
CA TYR A 284 5.40 5.71 18.60
C TYR A 284 6.61 4.83 18.95
N PHE A 285 6.46 3.50 19.02
CA PHE A 285 7.57 2.60 19.33
C PHE A 285 8.61 2.53 18.20
N ILE A 286 8.18 2.52 16.95
CA ILE A 286 9.08 2.58 15.79
C ILE A 286 9.87 3.90 15.80
N TYR A 287 9.16 5.03 16.02
CA TYR A 287 9.82 6.33 16.17
C TYR A 287 10.87 6.31 17.29
N LYS A 288 10.52 5.82 18.47
CA LYS A 288 11.43 5.75 19.60
C LYS A 288 12.67 4.93 19.30
N TYR A 289 12.50 3.76 18.69
CA TYR A 289 13.57 2.87 18.28
C TYR A 289 14.57 3.59 17.34
N TYR A 290 14.09 4.17 16.25
CA TYR A 290 14.98 4.85 15.30
C TYR A 290 15.59 6.14 15.87
N ASN A 291 14.85 6.86 16.72
CA ASN A 291 15.37 8.07 17.36
C ASN A 291 16.46 7.77 18.41
N GLU A 292 16.47 6.58 18.99
CA GLU A 292 17.57 6.13 19.87
C GLU A 292 18.81 5.70 19.07
N LEU A 293 18.64 5.16 17.88
CA LEU A 293 19.75 4.80 16.97
C LEU A 293 20.41 6.02 16.32
N ASP A 294 19.69 7.14 16.19
CA ASP A 294 20.16 8.39 15.56
C ASP A 294 20.95 9.28 16.54
N LYS A 295 21.03 8.90 17.85
CA LYS A 295 21.79 9.59 18.89
C LYS A 295 23.24 9.09 18.98
#